data_afaa5ff6ac446127225338a74d50f042
#
_entry.id   afaa5ff6ac446127225338a74d50f042
#
_cell.length_a   1.000
_cell.length_b   1.000
_cell.length_c   1.000
_cell.angle_alpha   90.00
_cell.angle_beta   90.00
_cell.angle_gamma   90.00
#
_symmetry.space_group_name_H-M   'P 1'
#
loop_
_entity.id
_entity.type
_entity.pdbx_description
1 polymer ?
#
loop_
_entity_poly.entity_id
_entity_poly.type
_entity_poly.pdbx_seq_one_letter_code
_entity_poly.pdbx_strand_id
1 'polypeptide(L)'
;VWGGNVIVHELAQRSDKTLGVKMPVTIRNSFKKYLPVVLENQLGEWQADKAIRGKCMNGFGWARLGELSGNVLFEGTLAWEEGTHAAGLMIHTAGPNLEKWCQLRIEPYHGKIAVERYDQINGDQMYLDERRIRFDKNEAKVQLIVSGNILLAYVNDTALTTRCYSLQDGGIGLFVECGEVYWRDVELKGGEE
;
A
#
# COMPACT_ATOMS: atom_id res chain seq x y z
N VAL A 1 -24.32 11.88 7.39
CA VAL A 1 -24.90 10.57 7.08
C VAL A 1 -23.98 9.51 7.66
N TRP A 2 -24.44 8.80 8.68
CA TRP A 2 -23.75 7.63 9.25
C TRP A 2 -24.15 6.42 8.40
N GLY A 3 -23.26 5.97 7.56
CA GLY A 3 -23.48 4.81 6.74
C GLY A 3 -22.42 4.80 5.64
N GLY A 4 -21.55 3.84 5.69
CA GLY A 4 -20.59 3.58 4.65
C GLY A 4 -20.99 2.35 3.86
N ASN A 5 -20.25 2.07 2.82
CA ASN A 5 -20.37 0.80 2.12
C ASN A 5 -20.03 -0.35 3.05
N VAL A 6 -20.76 -1.45 2.92
CA VAL A 6 -20.45 -2.71 3.62
C VAL A 6 -19.16 -3.26 3.04
N ILE A 7 -18.18 -3.50 3.90
CA ILE A 7 -16.92 -4.14 3.52
C ILE A 7 -17.02 -5.62 3.89
N VAL A 8 -16.79 -6.48 2.90
CA VAL A 8 -16.86 -7.94 3.06
C VAL A 8 -15.46 -8.52 2.94
N HIS A 9 -15.12 -9.41 3.86
CA HIS A 9 -13.87 -10.15 3.87
C HIS A 9 -14.14 -11.66 3.76
N GLU A 10 -13.20 -12.37 3.20
CA GLU A 10 -13.16 -13.83 3.25
C GLU A 10 -12.30 -14.28 4.43
N LEU A 11 -12.83 -15.15 5.27
CA LEU A 11 -12.06 -15.78 6.35
C LEU A 11 -11.40 -17.06 5.82
N ALA A 12 -10.12 -17.22 6.09
CA ALA A 12 -9.35 -18.39 5.71
C ALA A 12 -8.56 -18.91 6.90
N GLN A 13 -8.51 -20.23 7.07
CA GLN A 13 -7.64 -20.83 8.08
C GLN A 13 -6.21 -20.88 7.56
N ARG A 14 -5.27 -20.36 8.35
CA ARG A 14 -3.84 -20.45 8.08
C ARG A 14 -3.29 -21.85 8.44
N SER A 15 -2.08 -22.16 7.99
CA SER A 15 -1.41 -23.43 8.29
C SER A 15 -1.17 -23.66 9.80
N ASP A 16 -1.00 -22.59 10.56
CA ASP A 16 -0.87 -22.60 12.03
C ASP A 16 -2.21 -22.71 12.77
N LYS A 17 -3.32 -22.91 12.03
CA LYS A 17 -4.71 -22.99 12.51
C LYS A 17 -5.31 -21.67 13.01
N THR A 18 -4.63 -20.55 12.89
CA THR A 18 -5.20 -19.23 13.14
C THR A 18 -6.07 -18.79 11.95
N LEU A 19 -6.91 -17.77 12.15
CA LEU A 19 -7.71 -17.19 11.08
C LEU A 19 -6.95 -16.09 10.37
N GLY A 20 -6.96 -16.15 9.05
CA GLY A 20 -6.55 -15.08 8.15
C GLY A 20 -7.75 -14.38 7.53
N VAL A 21 -7.51 -13.20 7.00
CA VAL A 21 -8.53 -12.37 6.32
C VAL A 21 -8.05 -12.05 4.92
N LYS A 22 -8.81 -12.46 3.93
CA LYS A 22 -8.47 -12.32 2.50
C LYS A 22 -9.49 -11.45 1.77
N MET A 23 -9.06 -10.93 0.64
CA MET A 23 -9.95 -10.30 -0.32
C MET A 23 -10.82 -11.37 -0.99
N PRO A 24 -12.17 -11.23 -0.98
CA PRO A 24 -13.04 -12.11 -1.72
C PRO A 24 -12.71 -12.11 -3.22
N VAL A 25 -12.70 -13.30 -3.82
CA VAL A 25 -12.38 -13.46 -5.26
C VAL A 25 -13.35 -12.67 -6.15
N THR A 26 -14.62 -12.56 -5.76
CA THR A 26 -15.62 -11.77 -6.48
C THR A 26 -15.27 -10.28 -6.52
N ILE A 27 -14.76 -9.72 -5.41
CA ILE A 27 -14.31 -8.33 -5.35
C ILE A 27 -13.05 -8.15 -6.22
N ARG A 28 -12.07 -9.04 -6.10
CA ARG A 28 -10.87 -8.98 -6.93
C ARG A 28 -11.20 -9.00 -8.43
N ASN A 29 -12.14 -9.86 -8.84
CA ASN A 29 -12.55 -10.03 -10.24
C ASN A 29 -13.39 -8.87 -10.79
N SER A 30 -13.85 -7.91 -9.97
CA SER A 30 -14.52 -6.70 -10.46
C SER A 30 -13.52 -5.66 -11.01
N PHE A 31 -12.22 -5.81 -10.70
CA PHE A 31 -11.16 -4.97 -11.24
C PHE A 31 -10.58 -5.61 -12.50
N LYS A 32 -11.06 -5.19 -13.67
CA LYS A 32 -10.73 -5.83 -14.96
C LYS A 32 -9.84 -4.99 -15.87
N LYS A 33 -9.86 -3.66 -15.70
CA LYS A 33 -9.13 -2.74 -16.57
C LYS A 33 -7.71 -2.55 -16.05
N TYR A 34 -6.71 -3.08 -16.74
CA TYR A 34 -5.31 -2.79 -16.42
C TYR A 34 -4.99 -1.32 -16.64
N LEU A 35 -4.37 -0.71 -15.66
CA LEU A 35 -3.89 0.66 -15.70
C LEU A 35 -2.37 0.66 -15.93
N PRO A 36 -1.84 1.69 -16.61
CA PRO A 36 -0.40 1.76 -16.80
C PRO A 36 0.34 1.94 -15.47
N VAL A 37 1.44 1.22 -15.31
CA VAL A 37 2.39 1.39 -14.22
C VAL A 37 3.61 2.09 -14.81
N VAL A 38 3.81 3.35 -14.44
CA VAL A 38 4.94 4.16 -14.91
C VAL A 38 5.74 4.61 -13.70
N LEU A 39 6.98 4.12 -13.58
CA LEU A 39 7.84 4.46 -12.47
C LEU A 39 8.46 5.84 -12.69
N GLU A 40 8.11 6.80 -11.85
CA GLU A 40 8.68 8.13 -11.81
C GLU A 40 9.46 8.30 -10.50
N ASN A 41 10.78 8.33 -10.59
CA ASN A 41 11.64 8.55 -9.42
C ASN A 41 11.46 9.97 -8.88
N GLN A 42 11.15 10.09 -7.60
CA GLN A 42 10.98 11.37 -6.91
C GLN A 42 12.08 11.61 -5.87
N LEU A 43 12.41 10.59 -5.07
CA LEU A 43 13.43 10.67 -4.02
C LEU A 43 14.05 9.28 -3.79
N GLY A 44 15.37 9.21 -3.64
CA GLY A 44 16.10 7.95 -3.50
C GLY A 44 16.48 7.34 -4.86
N GLU A 45 16.86 6.09 -4.87
CA GLU A 45 17.26 5.35 -6.07
C GLU A 45 16.17 4.35 -6.45
N TRP A 46 15.55 4.53 -7.63
CA TRP A 46 14.50 3.65 -8.11
C TRP A 46 14.79 3.20 -9.55
N GLN A 47 14.62 1.92 -9.79
CA GLN A 47 14.85 1.30 -11.10
C GLN A 47 13.80 0.24 -11.37
N ALA A 48 13.29 0.19 -12.60
CA ALA A 48 12.35 -0.84 -13.06
C ALA A 48 13.04 -1.70 -14.13
N ASP A 49 13.11 -3.00 -13.85
CA ASP A 49 13.55 -4.03 -14.80
C ASP A 49 12.59 -5.24 -14.64
N LYS A 50 13.07 -6.40 -14.24
CA LYS A 50 12.25 -7.57 -13.90
C LYS A 50 11.45 -7.37 -12.61
N ALA A 51 11.92 -6.49 -11.76
CA ALA A 51 11.28 -6.01 -10.55
C ALA A 51 11.52 -4.50 -10.41
N ILE A 52 10.68 -3.82 -9.64
CA ILE A 52 10.95 -2.44 -9.26
C ILE A 52 11.82 -2.48 -8.01
N ARG A 53 13.06 -2.06 -8.13
CA ARG A 53 14.00 -1.91 -7.02
C ARG A 53 13.92 -0.50 -6.48
N GLY A 54 13.79 -0.36 -5.16
CA GLY A 54 13.86 0.91 -4.45
C GLY A 54 14.94 0.87 -3.37
N LYS A 55 15.76 1.91 -3.27
CA LYS A 55 16.83 2.01 -2.29
C LYS A 55 16.94 3.43 -1.72
N CYS A 56 16.97 3.50 -0.40
CA CYS A 56 17.31 4.72 0.34
C CYS A 56 17.88 4.31 1.70
N MET A 57 19.19 4.34 1.84
CA MET A 57 19.86 3.84 3.06
C MET A 57 19.75 4.82 4.23
N ASN A 58 19.55 6.10 3.97
CA ASN A 58 19.45 7.14 5.00
C ASN A 58 18.21 8.00 4.73
N GLY A 59 17.14 7.71 5.47
CA GLY A 59 15.90 8.47 5.38
C GLY A 59 14.84 7.81 4.51
N PHE A 60 14.07 8.61 3.79
CA PHE A 60 12.87 8.23 3.06
C PHE A 60 13.09 8.38 1.56
N GLY A 61 12.78 7.34 0.81
CA GLY A 61 12.78 7.34 -0.64
C GLY A 61 11.42 6.96 -1.20
N TRP A 62 11.01 7.57 -2.32
CA TRP A 62 9.74 7.24 -2.95
C TRP A 62 9.75 7.44 -4.45
N ALA A 63 8.89 6.69 -5.13
CA ALA A 63 8.63 6.83 -6.55
C ALA A 63 7.13 6.75 -6.82
N ARG A 64 6.66 7.51 -7.79
CA ARG A 64 5.28 7.49 -8.25
C ARG A 64 5.07 6.35 -9.24
N LEU A 65 3.92 5.72 -9.21
CA LEU A 65 3.52 4.68 -10.17
C LEU A 65 2.42 5.13 -11.12
N GLY A 66 1.60 6.10 -10.73
CA GLY A 66 0.49 6.59 -11.54
C GLY A 66 -0.52 7.40 -10.74
N GLU A 67 -1.63 7.74 -11.41
CA GLU A 67 -2.76 8.45 -10.81
C GLU A 67 -3.81 7.49 -10.27
N LEU A 68 -4.46 7.89 -9.19
CA LEU A 68 -5.67 7.25 -8.69
C LEU A 68 -6.89 7.90 -9.35
N SER A 69 -7.67 7.12 -10.05
CA SER A 69 -8.94 7.56 -10.66
C SER A 69 -9.98 6.48 -10.46
N GLY A 70 -11.09 6.83 -9.79
CA GLY A 70 -12.14 5.88 -9.46
C GLY A 70 -11.71 4.81 -8.47
N ASN A 71 -12.22 3.60 -8.66
CA ASN A 71 -11.87 2.46 -7.84
C ASN A 71 -10.62 1.79 -8.40
N VAL A 72 -9.57 1.66 -7.59
CA VAL A 72 -8.29 1.08 -8.01
C VAL A 72 -7.89 -0.08 -7.09
N LEU A 73 -7.44 -1.17 -7.69
CA LEU A 73 -6.77 -2.28 -7.02
C LEU A 73 -5.29 -2.28 -7.40
N PHE A 74 -4.43 -2.18 -6.39
CA PHE A 74 -3.01 -2.49 -6.49
C PHE A 74 -2.77 -3.93 -6.04
N GLU A 75 -1.94 -4.66 -6.78
CA GLU A 75 -1.41 -5.96 -6.37
C GLU A 75 0.10 -6.01 -6.61
N GLY A 76 0.83 -6.67 -5.72
CA GLY A 76 2.26 -6.87 -5.87
C GLY A 76 2.86 -7.69 -4.73
N THR A 77 4.09 -8.13 -4.93
CA THR A 77 4.90 -8.81 -3.92
C THR A 77 6.06 -7.92 -3.54
N LEU A 78 6.10 -7.47 -2.30
CA LEU A 78 7.19 -6.72 -1.70
C LEU A 78 8.19 -7.68 -1.08
N ALA A 79 9.44 -7.61 -1.48
CA ALA A 79 10.57 -8.22 -0.79
C ALA A 79 11.50 -7.12 -0.28
N TRP A 80 12.22 -7.38 0.82
CA TRP A 80 13.12 -6.40 1.43
C TRP A 80 14.43 -7.04 1.88
N GLU A 81 15.49 -6.23 1.85
CA GLU A 81 16.78 -6.61 2.43
C GLU A 81 16.75 -6.51 3.96
N GLU A 82 17.56 -7.35 4.61
CA GLU A 82 17.70 -7.32 6.07
C GLU A 82 18.13 -5.94 6.54
N GLY A 83 17.50 -5.45 7.62
CA GLY A 83 17.73 -4.11 8.15
C GLY A 83 16.87 -3.02 7.53
N THR A 84 16.04 -3.31 6.53
CA THR A 84 15.05 -2.34 6.01
C THR A 84 14.07 -1.95 7.11
N HIS A 85 13.98 -0.65 7.40
CA HIS A 85 13.15 -0.14 8.49
C HIS A 85 11.66 -0.22 8.14
N ALA A 86 11.28 0.36 7.01
CA ALA A 86 9.90 0.28 6.52
C ALA A 86 9.83 0.40 5.00
N ALA A 87 8.73 -0.10 4.45
CA ALA A 87 8.40 0.07 3.03
C ALA A 87 6.89 -0.07 2.81
N GLY A 88 6.42 0.27 1.62
CA GLY A 88 5.02 0.09 1.29
C GLY A 88 4.52 0.97 0.17
N LEU A 89 3.25 1.34 0.27
CA LEU A 89 2.54 2.12 -0.74
C LEU A 89 2.23 3.52 -0.22
N MET A 90 2.40 4.51 -1.07
CA MET A 90 1.89 5.85 -0.88
C MET A 90 0.61 6.02 -1.68
N ILE A 91 -0.37 6.68 -1.10
CA ILE A 91 -1.73 6.79 -1.63
C ILE A 91 -2.18 8.23 -1.48
N HIS A 92 -2.90 8.73 -2.49
CA HIS A 92 -3.39 10.12 -2.50
C HIS A 92 -2.25 11.14 -2.34
N THR A 93 -1.13 10.90 -3.01
CA THR A 93 -0.01 11.83 -2.99
C THR A 93 -0.43 13.14 -3.64
N ALA A 94 -0.45 14.22 -2.88
CA ALA A 94 -0.90 15.53 -3.32
C ALA A 94 0.18 16.59 -3.15
N GLY A 95 0.15 17.56 -4.06
CA GLY A 95 1.10 18.67 -4.09
C GLY A 95 2.46 18.34 -4.73
N PRO A 96 3.15 19.35 -5.27
CA PRO A 96 4.42 19.16 -5.98
C PRO A 96 5.56 18.70 -5.05
N ASN A 97 5.45 18.94 -3.75
CA ASN A 97 6.46 18.61 -2.75
C ASN A 97 5.98 17.52 -1.76
N LEU A 98 5.04 16.68 -2.17
CA LEU A 98 4.45 15.67 -1.29
C LEU A 98 3.90 16.28 0.00
N GLU A 99 2.96 17.21 -0.14
CA GLU A 99 2.42 17.97 1.00
C GLU A 99 1.52 17.10 1.89
N LYS A 100 0.73 16.23 1.27
CA LYS A 100 -0.21 15.33 1.96
C LYS A 100 -0.25 13.98 1.29
N TRP A 101 -0.32 12.93 2.09
CA TRP A 101 -0.53 11.56 1.60
C TRP A 101 -1.04 10.63 2.69
N CYS A 102 -1.60 9.50 2.30
CA CYS A 102 -1.71 8.31 3.13
C CYS A 102 -0.63 7.31 2.73
N GLN A 103 -0.26 6.41 3.63
CA GLN A 103 0.61 5.29 3.29
C GLN A 103 0.16 4.00 3.96
N LEU A 104 0.26 2.91 3.21
CA LEU A 104 0.29 1.57 3.77
C LEU A 104 1.74 1.26 4.12
N ARG A 105 2.05 1.24 5.39
CA ARG A 105 3.39 1.04 5.95
C ARG A 105 3.57 -0.39 6.43
N ILE A 106 4.61 -1.03 5.98
CA ILE A 106 5.05 -2.36 6.42
C ILE A 106 6.37 -2.17 7.14
N GLU A 107 6.43 -2.58 8.41
CA GLU A 107 7.60 -2.52 9.28
C GLU A 107 8.08 -3.93 9.59
N PRO A 108 9.04 -4.47 8.81
CA PRO A 108 9.47 -5.86 8.94
C PRO A 108 10.00 -6.22 10.33
N TYR A 109 10.89 -5.39 10.87
CA TYR A 109 11.51 -5.61 12.17
C TYR A 109 10.49 -5.60 13.33
N HIS A 110 9.49 -4.73 13.24
CA HIS A 110 8.46 -4.61 14.27
C HIS A 110 7.32 -5.62 14.11
N GLY A 111 7.28 -6.36 13.01
CA GLY A 111 6.16 -7.25 12.69
C GLY A 111 4.83 -6.50 12.70
N LYS A 112 4.78 -5.36 12.01
CA LYS A 112 3.64 -4.45 12.03
C LYS A 112 3.32 -3.98 10.61
N ILE A 113 2.03 -3.80 10.37
CA ILE A 113 1.50 -3.06 9.23
C ILE A 113 0.59 -1.96 9.74
N ALA A 114 0.61 -0.81 9.09
CA ALA A 114 -0.20 0.34 9.49
C ALA A 114 -0.67 1.11 8.25
N VAL A 115 -1.79 1.82 8.40
CA VAL A 115 -2.17 2.91 7.51
C VAL A 115 -2.00 4.21 8.27
N GLU A 116 -1.24 5.12 7.69
CA GLU A 116 -0.91 6.42 8.28
C GLU A 116 -1.30 7.53 7.31
N ARG A 117 -1.66 8.68 7.86
CA ARG A 117 -1.87 9.92 7.12
C ARG A 117 -0.82 10.94 7.51
N TYR A 118 -0.30 11.63 6.53
CA TYR A 118 0.65 12.72 6.69
C TYR A 118 0.10 14.02 6.11
N ASP A 119 0.32 15.11 6.82
CA ASP A 119 0.07 16.47 6.39
C ASP A 119 1.28 17.33 6.77
N GLN A 120 2.21 17.50 5.83
CA GLN A 120 3.44 18.25 6.08
C GLN A 120 3.18 19.74 6.29
N ILE A 121 2.12 20.29 5.70
CA ILE A 121 1.77 21.70 5.85
C ILE A 121 1.44 22.03 7.31
N ASN A 122 0.71 21.12 7.96
CA ASN A 122 0.29 21.29 9.34
C ASN A 122 1.21 20.56 10.34
N GLY A 123 2.22 19.83 9.86
CA GLY A 123 3.11 19.02 10.70
C GLY A 123 2.38 17.86 11.39
N ASP A 124 1.32 17.33 10.77
CA ASP A 124 0.45 16.32 11.36
C ASP A 124 0.75 14.93 10.80
N GLN A 125 0.91 13.95 11.69
CA GLN A 125 1.03 12.53 11.38
C GLN A 125 0.02 11.77 12.24
N MET A 126 -0.82 10.96 11.59
CA MET A 126 -1.87 10.22 12.28
C MET A 126 -1.88 8.75 11.86
N TYR A 127 -1.83 7.86 12.84
CA TYR A 127 -2.15 6.45 12.64
C TYR A 127 -3.66 6.30 12.47
N LEU A 128 -4.08 5.74 11.33
CA LEU A 128 -5.50 5.50 11.04
C LEU A 128 -5.93 4.08 11.45
N ASP A 129 -5.06 3.09 11.24
CA ASP A 129 -5.26 1.70 11.67
C ASP A 129 -3.90 0.98 11.70
N GLU A 130 -3.76 -0.03 12.57
CA GLU A 130 -2.55 -0.87 12.62
C GLU A 130 -2.87 -2.30 13.02
N ARG A 131 -2.02 -3.24 12.58
CA ARG A 131 -2.10 -4.66 12.96
C ARG A 131 -0.71 -5.24 13.15
N ARG A 132 -0.61 -6.16 14.11
CA ARG A 132 0.54 -7.06 14.21
C ARG A 132 0.46 -8.11 13.11
N ILE A 133 1.62 -8.43 12.54
CA ILE A 133 1.76 -9.44 11.49
C ILE A 133 3.08 -10.18 11.68
N ARG A 134 3.10 -11.46 11.32
CA ARG A 134 4.32 -12.25 11.26
C ARG A 134 4.72 -12.42 9.80
N PHE A 135 5.99 -12.17 9.53
CA PHE A 135 6.61 -12.44 8.24
C PHE A 135 7.51 -13.68 8.39
N ASP A 136 7.16 -14.76 7.70
CA ASP A 136 7.96 -16.00 7.71
C ASP A 136 9.17 -15.92 6.78
N LYS A 137 9.15 -14.95 5.86
CA LYS A 137 10.22 -14.60 4.91
C LYS A 137 10.34 -13.09 4.83
N ASN A 138 11.43 -12.62 4.24
CA ASN A 138 11.62 -11.20 3.95
C ASN A 138 10.80 -10.77 2.72
N GLU A 139 9.54 -11.18 2.68
CA GLU A 139 8.60 -10.81 1.63
C GLU A 139 7.16 -10.83 2.12
N ALA A 140 6.32 -10.04 1.47
CA ALA A 140 4.88 -9.98 1.71
C ALA A 140 4.10 -9.78 0.41
N LYS A 141 3.00 -10.51 0.26
CA LYS A 141 1.99 -10.22 -0.77
C LYS A 141 1.15 -9.04 -0.31
N VAL A 142 1.07 -8.02 -1.15
CA VAL A 142 0.36 -6.77 -0.85
C VAL A 142 -0.76 -6.57 -1.87
N GLN A 143 -1.96 -6.33 -1.36
CA GLN A 143 -3.11 -5.94 -2.16
C GLN A 143 -3.75 -4.72 -1.48
N LEU A 144 -4.10 -3.71 -2.26
CA LEU A 144 -4.73 -2.50 -1.75
C LEU A 144 -5.86 -2.08 -2.68
N ILE A 145 -7.06 -1.95 -2.15
CA ILE A 145 -8.17 -1.29 -2.82
C ILE A 145 -8.27 0.15 -2.31
N VAL A 146 -8.32 1.08 -3.24
CA VAL A 146 -8.65 2.48 -3.01
C VAL A 146 -9.99 2.77 -3.68
N SER A 147 -10.98 3.21 -2.91
CA SER A 147 -12.31 3.57 -3.39
C SER A 147 -12.75 4.88 -2.74
N GLY A 148 -12.57 5.99 -3.44
CA GLY A 148 -12.70 7.30 -2.85
C GLY A 148 -11.81 7.46 -1.62
N ASN A 149 -12.41 7.68 -0.45
CA ASN A 149 -11.68 7.78 0.83
C ASN A 149 -11.50 6.44 1.58
N ILE A 150 -11.96 5.34 1.02
CA ILE A 150 -11.84 4.01 1.64
C ILE A 150 -10.52 3.37 1.20
N LEU A 151 -9.76 2.90 2.17
CA LEU A 151 -8.55 2.13 1.98
C LEU A 151 -8.75 0.74 2.59
N LEU A 152 -8.59 -0.29 1.77
CA LEU A 152 -8.72 -1.67 2.16
C LEU A 152 -7.46 -2.43 1.75
N ALA A 153 -6.58 -2.68 2.70
CA ALA A 153 -5.31 -3.34 2.48
C ALA A 153 -5.33 -4.78 2.98
N TYR A 154 -4.68 -5.66 2.23
CA TYR A 154 -4.36 -7.02 2.64
C TYR A 154 -2.85 -7.22 2.48
N VAL A 155 -2.20 -7.56 3.59
CA VAL A 155 -0.79 -7.93 3.59
C VAL A 155 -0.71 -9.35 4.10
N ASN A 156 -0.30 -10.28 3.26
CA ASN A 156 -0.45 -11.73 3.46
C ASN A 156 -1.81 -12.11 4.05
N ASP A 157 -2.46 -12.62 4.55
CA ASP A 157 -3.79 -12.84 5.09
C ASP A 157 -4.13 -11.96 6.32
N THR A 158 -3.68 -10.72 6.33
CA THR A 158 -3.99 -9.72 7.38
C THR A 158 -4.58 -8.47 6.73
N ALA A 159 -5.79 -8.07 7.15
CA ALA A 159 -6.49 -6.93 6.58
C ALA A 159 -6.41 -5.69 7.48
N LEU A 160 -6.29 -4.52 6.84
CA LEU A 160 -6.51 -3.20 7.41
C LEU A 160 -7.64 -2.53 6.63
N THR A 161 -8.56 -1.90 7.34
CA THR A 161 -9.68 -1.18 6.72
C THR A 161 -9.83 0.18 7.37
N THR A 162 -9.67 1.23 6.61
CA THR A 162 -9.77 2.59 7.15
C THR A 162 -10.34 3.57 6.13
N ARG A 163 -10.51 4.82 6.57
CA ARG A 163 -10.92 5.94 5.73
C ARG A 163 -9.94 7.10 5.87
N CYS A 164 -9.55 7.65 4.73
CA CYS A 164 -8.75 8.85 4.65
C CYS A 164 -9.61 10.03 4.18
N TYR A 165 -10.32 10.68 5.12
CA TYR A 165 -11.35 11.68 4.80
C TYR A 165 -10.83 12.96 4.13
N SER A 166 -9.57 13.28 4.29
CA SER A 166 -8.99 14.55 3.81
C SER A 166 -8.30 14.45 2.46
N LEU A 167 -8.24 13.24 1.88
CA LEU A 167 -7.56 12.98 0.62
C LEU A 167 -8.46 12.09 -0.23
N GLN A 168 -8.76 12.51 -1.45
CA GLN A 168 -9.63 11.76 -2.37
C GLN A 168 -9.02 11.56 -3.75
N ASP A 169 -8.13 12.46 -4.16
CA ASP A 169 -7.45 12.46 -5.44
C ASP A 169 -5.94 12.36 -5.24
N GLY A 170 -5.19 12.20 -6.32
CA GLY A 170 -3.74 12.19 -6.32
C GLY A 170 -3.15 10.89 -6.84
N GLY A 171 -1.88 10.69 -6.62
CA GLY A 171 -1.15 9.55 -7.13
C GLY A 171 -1.08 8.36 -6.18
N ILE A 172 -0.64 7.25 -6.75
CA ILE A 172 -0.15 6.08 -6.03
C ILE A 172 1.34 5.92 -6.27
N GLY A 173 2.09 5.51 -5.27
CA GLY A 173 3.53 5.32 -5.35
C GLY A 173 4.04 4.23 -4.42
N LEU A 174 5.34 4.00 -4.50
CA LEU A 174 6.08 3.09 -3.63
C LEU A 174 7.01 3.91 -2.73
N PHE A 175 7.27 3.42 -1.53
CA PHE A 175 8.30 4.02 -0.68
C PHE A 175 9.17 2.96 -0.01
N VAL A 176 10.35 3.41 0.40
CA VAL A 176 11.29 2.69 1.27
C VAL A 176 11.91 3.67 2.25
N GLU A 177 12.08 3.23 3.49
CA GLU A 177 12.72 3.99 4.57
C GLU A 177 13.87 3.20 5.14
N CYS A 178 15.08 3.80 5.09
CA CYS A 178 16.33 3.22 5.60
C CYS A 178 16.49 1.76 5.17
N GLY A 179 16.61 1.51 3.85
CA GLY A 179 16.72 0.14 3.37
C GLY A 179 16.68 -0.02 1.86
N GLU A 180 16.47 -1.25 1.44
CA GLU A 180 16.38 -1.66 0.05
C GLU A 180 15.25 -2.67 -0.14
N VAL A 181 14.47 -2.48 -1.20
CA VAL A 181 13.27 -3.28 -1.49
C VAL A 181 13.16 -3.66 -2.96
N TYR A 182 12.39 -4.71 -3.20
CA TYR A 182 12.08 -5.22 -4.54
C TYR A 182 10.58 -5.49 -4.63
N TRP A 183 9.92 -4.85 -5.57
CA TRP A 183 8.54 -5.11 -5.90
C TRP A 183 8.43 -5.94 -7.17
N ARG A 184 7.75 -7.08 -7.08
CA ARG A 184 7.49 -8.01 -8.19
C ARG A 184 6.00 -8.10 -8.46
N ASP A 185 5.65 -8.46 -9.68
CA ASP A 185 4.26 -8.71 -10.10
C ASP A 185 3.35 -7.52 -9.79
N VAL A 186 3.86 -6.30 -10.02
CA VAL A 186 3.11 -5.07 -9.74
C VAL A 186 2.05 -4.86 -10.80
N GLU A 187 0.80 -4.80 -10.37
CA GLU A 187 -0.36 -4.54 -11.21
C GLU A 187 -1.22 -3.44 -10.60
N LEU A 188 -1.72 -2.55 -11.45
CA LEU A 188 -2.78 -1.61 -11.14
C LEU A 188 -4.01 -1.95 -11.99
N LYS A 189 -5.17 -2.03 -11.37
CA LYS A 189 -6.42 -2.35 -12.06
C LYS A 189 -7.53 -1.38 -11.64
N GLY A 190 -8.27 -0.87 -12.63
CA GLY A 190 -9.49 -0.09 -12.41
C GLY A 190 -10.71 -1.00 -12.25
N GLY A 191 -11.59 -0.65 -11.30
CA GLY A 191 -12.90 -1.26 -11.15
C GLY A 191 -13.93 -0.60 -12.11
N GLU A 192 -15.05 -1.28 -12.34
CA GLU A 192 -16.21 -0.69 -12.99
C GLU A 192 -16.84 0.35 -12.02
N GLU A 193 -17.32 1.48 -12.56
CA GLU A 193 -18.06 2.50 -11.82
C GLU A 193 -19.48 2.02 -11.47
#